data_11090f8665922e7f556e30a4e0914b50
#
_entry.id   11090f8665922e7f556e30a4e0914b50
#
_cell.length_a   1.000
_cell.length_b   1.000
_cell.length_c   1.000
_cell.angle_alpha   90.00
_cell.angle_beta   90.00
_cell.angle_gamma   90.00
#
_symmetry.space_group_name_H-M   'P 1'
#
loop_
_entity.id
_entity.type
_entity.pdbx_description
1 polymer ?
#
loop_
_entity_poly.entity_id
_entity_poly.type
_entity_poly.pdbx_seq_one_letter_code
_entity_poly.pdbx_strand_id
1 'polypeptide(L)'
;MSIFAEPKIIAPATGKIDLVGLSRADMATEFDRLGLPAFRVKQVWHWIYHHGVRDFTEMTTIAKGMQSELAELFDISRPGIATEQTSTDGTRKWLMSFADGKMAEAVHIPESDRGAVCVSSQVGCTLNCRFCHTGTQVMVRNLTAAEIVGQFMLARDSYGEWPSSKEPRQLTNIVMMGMGEPLYNYDNVVKALRIVMDEEGINVSRRRITLSTAGVVPMIPQIGTDLGVQLAISLHAVNDDLRDEIVPINKKYPIADLLDACRAYPEVRNSRRITFEYVMLKGMNDSPADARELVRLISGIPAKINLIPFNSWPGAPYECSTDEDIEAFAEIIN
;
A
#
# COMPACT_ATOMS: atom_id res chain seq x y z
N MET A 1 -15.39 3.71 -22.03
CA MET A 1 -16.00 2.53 -21.39
C MET A 1 -15.13 2.16 -20.23
N SER A 2 -15.62 2.28 -19.00
CA SER A 2 -14.89 1.89 -17.78
C SER A 2 -14.59 0.40 -17.84
N ILE A 3 -13.31 0.02 -17.80
CA ILE A 3 -12.85 -1.38 -17.82
C ILE A 3 -12.95 -2.01 -16.42
N PHE A 4 -13.35 -1.23 -15.43
CA PHE A 4 -13.43 -1.66 -14.04
C PHE A 4 -14.90 -1.83 -13.63
N ALA A 5 -15.22 -3.05 -13.14
CA ALA A 5 -16.51 -3.27 -12.50
C ALA A 5 -16.60 -2.36 -11.25
N GLU A 6 -17.77 -1.76 -11.03
CA GLU A 6 -18.01 -0.97 -9.81
C GLU A 6 -17.58 -1.77 -8.58
N PRO A 7 -16.85 -1.15 -7.63
CA PRO A 7 -16.44 -1.83 -6.42
C PRO A 7 -17.70 -2.29 -5.67
N LYS A 8 -17.90 -3.60 -5.56
CA LYS A 8 -18.93 -4.16 -4.70
C LYS A 8 -18.59 -3.79 -3.26
N ILE A 9 -19.43 -2.98 -2.63
CA ILE A 9 -19.39 -2.78 -1.19
C ILE A 9 -19.70 -4.13 -0.56
N ILE A 10 -18.68 -4.76 0.04
CA ILE A 10 -18.90 -5.97 0.83
C ILE A 10 -19.50 -5.50 2.16
N ALA A 11 -20.79 -5.73 2.34
CA ALA A 11 -21.45 -5.43 3.60
C ALA A 11 -20.74 -6.20 4.74
N PRO A 12 -20.48 -5.55 5.90
CA PRO A 12 -20.01 -6.26 7.08
C PRO A 12 -20.95 -7.41 7.44
N ALA A 13 -20.44 -8.41 8.14
CA ALA A 13 -21.20 -9.59 8.56
C ALA A 13 -22.47 -9.26 9.37
N THR A 14 -22.56 -8.04 9.91
CA THR A 14 -23.67 -7.52 10.72
C THR A 14 -24.82 -6.94 9.90
N GLY A 15 -24.65 -6.75 8.59
CA GLY A 15 -25.61 -6.02 7.74
C GLY A 15 -25.65 -4.51 7.95
N LYS A 16 -24.79 -3.97 8.85
CA LYS A 16 -24.63 -2.51 9.07
C LYS A 16 -23.66 -1.91 8.07
N ILE A 17 -23.65 -0.59 7.95
CA ILE A 17 -22.69 0.13 7.14
C ILE A 17 -21.39 0.33 7.95
N ASP A 18 -20.26 -0.10 7.41
CA ASP A 18 -18.97 0.17 8.03
C ASP A 18 -18.55 1.61 7.73
N LEU A 19 -18.33 2.42 8.78
CA LEU A 19 -17.84 3.78 8.63
C LEU A 19 -16.36 3.83 8.27
N VAL A 20 -15.60 2.76 8.57
CA VAL A 20 -14.20 2.66 8.12
C VAL A 20 -14.16 2.49 6.61
N GLY A 21 -13.32 3.29 5.93
CA GLY A 21 -13.18 3.26 4.47
C GLY A 21 -14.21 4.11 3.72
N LEU A 22 -15.21 4.68 4.38
CA LEU A 22 -16.01 5.74 3.78
C LEU A 22 -15.18 7.02 3.69
N SER A 23 -15.29 7.76 2.58
CA SER A 23 -14.79 9.14 2.53
C SER A 23 -15.69 10.05 3.38
N ARG A 24 -15.23 11.27 3.69
CA ARG A 24 -16.08 12.25 4.38
C ARG A 24 -17.37 12.55 3.61
N ALA A 25 -17.31 12.57 2.27
CA ALA A 25 -18.45 12.77 1.41
C ALA A 25 -19.43 11.59 1.48
N ASP A 26 -18.91 10.34 1.43
CA ASP A 26 -19.76 9.16 1.58
C ASP A 26 -20.42 9.12 2.96
N MET A 27 -19.65 9.41 4.03
CA MET A 27 -20.18 9.48 5.40
C MET A 27 -21.24 10.59 5.54
N ALA A 28 -21.03 11.75 4.89
CA ALA A 28 -22.01 12.82 4.88
C ALA A 28 -23.30 12.39 4.20
N THR A 29 -23.23 11.69 3.08
CA THR A 29 -24.40 11.16 2.36
C THR A 29 -25.19 10.19 3.25
N GLU A 30 -24.52 9.27 3.95
CA GLU A 30 -25.19 8.34 4.84
C GLU A 30 -25.84 9.05 6.04
N PHE A 31 -25.15 10.04 6.60
CA PHE A 31 -25.69 10.80 7.74
C PHE A 31 -26.88 11.69 7.34
N ASP A 32 -26.82 12.31 6.16
CA ASP A 32 -27.95 13.10 5.63
C ASP A 32 -29.20 12.23 5.41
N ARG A 33 -29.01 11.01 4.86
CA ARG A 33 -30.10 10.03 4.67
C ARG A 33 -30.82 9.67 5.99
N LEU A 34 -30.09 9.77 7.11
CA LEU A 34 -30.61 9.50 8.45
C LEU A 34 -31.06 10.77 9.19
N GLY A 35 -31.00 11.93 8.55
CA GLY A 35 -31.38 13.21 9.16
C GLY A 35 -30.37 13.70 10.22
N LEU A 36 -29.15 13.19 10.22
CA LEU A 36 -28.11 13.58 11.18
C LEU A 36 -27.46 14.91 10.76
N PRO A 37 -27.19 15.83 11.70
CA PRO A 37 -26.58 17.11 11.38
C PRO A 37 -25.18 16.95 10.76
N ALA A 38 -24.84 17.74 9.74
CA ALA A 38 -23.59 17.65 8.97
C ALA A 38 -22.31 17.72 9.84
N PHE A 39 -22.33 18.48 10.96
CA PHE A 39 -21.17 18.56 11.86
C PHE A 39 -20.83 17.23 12.53
N ARG A 40 -21.77 16.27 12.58
CA ARG A 40 -21.53 14.92 13.13
C ARG A 40 -20.53 14.14 12.31
N VAL A 41 -20.47 14.36 10.99
CA VAL A 41 -19.46 13.75 10.13
C VAL A 41 -18.06 14.06 10.64
N LYS A 42 -17.76 15.34 10.87
CA LYS A 42 -16.46 15.77 11.39
C LYS A 42 -16.17 15.16 12.77
N GLN A 43 -17.18 15.12 13.63
CA GLN A 43 -17.05 14.60 14.99
C GLN A 43 -16.77 13.10 14.99
N VAL A 44 -17.55 12.29 14.26
CA VAL A 44 -17.39 10.83 14.16
C VAL A 44 -16.09 10.50 13.44
N TRP A 45 -15.75 11.21 12.35
CA TRP A 45 -14.49 11.08 11.64
C TRP A 45 -13.29 11.24 12.57
N HIS A 46 -13.28 12.28 13.38
CA HIS A 46 -12.20 12.56 14.33
C HIS A 46 -12.07 11.44 15.37
N TRP A 47 -13.18 10.92 15.89
CA TRP A 47 -13.16 9.80 16.82
C TRP A 47 -12.59 8.52 16.17
N ILE A 48 -13.01 8.20 14.95
CA ILE A 48 -12.54 6.99 14.25
C ILE A 48 -11.06 7.11 13.86
N TYR A 49 -10.68 8.20 13.20
CA TYR A 49 -9.38 8.29 12.53
C TYR A 49 -8.31 9.07 13.29
N HIS A 50 -8.68 9.90 14.26
CA HIS A 50 -7.71 10.59 15.12
C HIS A 50 -7.54 9.86 16.46
N HIS A 51 -8.63 9.48 17.10
CA HIS A 51 -8.59 8.76 18.39
C HIS A 51 -8.46 7.24 18.24
N GLY A 52 -8.80 6.66 17.07
CA GLY A 52 -8.69 5.24 16.80
C GLY A 52 -9.73 4.38 17.51
N VAL A 53 -10.87 4.95 17.90
CA VAL A 53 -11.91 4.21 18.63
C VAL A 53 -12.42 3.02 17.83
N ARG A 54 -12.85 2.00 18.54
CA ARG A 54 -13.41 0.76 17.99
C ARG A 54 -14.89 0.59 18.33
N ASP A 55 -15.40 1.43 19.22
CA ASP A 55 -16.79 1.40 19.70
C ASP A 55 -17.32 2.82 19.83
N PHE A 56 -18.61 3.02 19.50
CA PHE A 56 -19.27 4.32 19.61
C PHE A 56 -19.35 4.83 21.05
N THR A 57 -19.35 3.94 22.04
CA THR A 57 -19.38 4.30 23.48
C THR A 57 -18.12 5.02 23.93
N GLU A 58 -17.01 4.90 23.20
CA GLU A 58 -15.77 5.62 23.44
C GLU A 58 -15.82 7.09 22.99
N MET A 59 -16.82 7.47 22.19
CA MET A 59 -16.99 8.82 21.64
C MET A 59 -17.59 9.78 22.67
N THR A 60 -16.84 10.13 23.72
CA THR A 60 -17.32 10.86 24.91
C THR A 60 -17.94 12.24 24.63
N THR A 61 -17.68 12.85 23.47
CA THR A 61 -18.29 14.11 23.06
C THR A 61 -19.63 13.94 22.35
N ILE A 62 -20.08 12.70 22.16
CA ILE A 62 -21.37 12.35 21.58
C ILE A 62 -22.30 11.86 22.67
N ALA A 63 -23.54 12.36 22.70
CA ALA A 63 -24.52 11.97 23.70
C ALA A 63 -24.82 10.46 23.63
N LYS A 64 -25.00 9.81 24.78
CA LYS A 64 -25.19 8.34 24.88
C LYS A 64 -26.32 7.82 23.99
N GLY A 65 -27.46 8.52 23.90
CA GLY A 65 -28.55 8.13 23.00
C GLY A 65 -28.11 8.07 21.53
N MET A 66 -27.35 9.07 21.09
CA MET A 66 -26.80 9.11 19.73
C MET A 66 -25.72 8.03 19.51
N GLN A 67 -24.90 7.73 20.53
CA GLN A 67 -23.94 6.61 20.44
C GLN A 67 -24.68 5.28 20.18
N SER A 68 -25.79 5.04 20.87
CA SER A 68 -26.61 3.85 20.68
C SER A 68 -27.25 3.81 19.29
N GLU A 69 -27.80 4.94 18.84
CA GLU A 69 -28.39 5.08 17.49
C GLU A 69 -27.35 4.78 16.39
N LEU A 70 -26.15 5.36 16.51
CA LEU A 70 -25.06 5.08 15.58
C LEU A 70 -24.65 3.61 15.60
N ALA A 71 -24.57 3.00 16.79
CA ALA A 71 -24.21 1.58 16.95
C ALA A 71 -25.27 0.62 16.39
N GLU A 72 -26.53 1.02 16.29
CA GLU A 72 -27.56 0.22 15.64
C GLU A 72 -27.42 0.20 14.11
N LEU A 73 -26.92 1.28 13.50
CA LEU A 73 -26.89 1.49 12.07
C LEU A 73 -25.54 1.25 11.43
N PHE A 74 -24.47 1.47 12.20
CA PHE A 74 -23.10 1.48 11.69
C PHE A 74 -22.18 0.56 12.50
N ASP A 75 -21.06 0.19 11.85
CA ASP A 75 -19.90 -0.46 12.46
C ASP A 75 -18.64 0.41 12.33
N ILE A 76 -17.65 0.11 13.20
CA ILE A 76 -16.29 0.63 13.12
C ILE A 76 -15.37 -0.59 13.10
N SER A 77 -15.12 -1.13 11.92
CA SER A 77 -14.43 -2.42 11.80
C SER A 77 -12.90 -2.32 11.90
N ARG A 78 -12.31 -3.45 12.21
CA ARG A 78 -10.88 -3.75 12.05
C ARG A 78 -10.75 -5.13 11.41
N PRO A 79 -9.71 -5.38 10.59
CA PRO A 79 -9.37 -6.75 10.21
C PRO A 79 -9.13 -7.61 11.46
N GLY A 80 -9.46 -8.89 11.37
CA GLY A 80 -9.04 -9.87 12.37
C GLY A 80 -7.55 -10.20 12.21
N ILE A 81 -6.91 -10.70 13.27
CA ILE A 81 -5.55 -11.25 13.21
C ILE A 81 -5.65 -12.77 13.21
N ALA A 82 -5.36 -13.40 12.05
CA ALA A 82 -5.29 -14.86 11.96
C ALA A 82 -3.97 -15.41 12.52
N THR A 83 -2.86 -14.71 12.21
CA THR A 83 -1.52 -15.06 12.70
C THR A 83 -0.68 -13.79 12.84
N GLU A 84 0.17 -13.78 13.85
CA GLU A 84 1.16 -12.75 14.08
C GLU A 84 2.54 -13.37 14.29
N GLN A 85 3.57 -12.79 13.69
CA GLN A 85 4.96 -13.21 13.82
C GLN A 85 5.84 -11.99 14.05
N THR A 86 6.80 -12.12 14.97
CA THR A 86 7.81 -11.09 15.21
C THR A 86 9.19 -11.70 15.02
N SER A 87 9.99 -11.08 14.16
CA SER A 87 11.37 -11.44 13.88
C SER A 87 12.33 -10.87 14.93
N THR A 88 13.57 -11.37 14.95
CA THR A 88 14.63 -10.93 15.89
C THR A 88 15.05 -9.46 15.69
N ASP A 89 14.87 -8.92 14.50
CA ASP A 89 15.11 -7.51 14.16
C ASP A 89 13.95 -6.58 14.52
N GLY A 90 12.86 -7.13 15.11
CA GLY A 90 11.66 -6.38 15.46
C GLY A 90 10.64 -6.25 14.33
N THR A 91 10.93 -6.77 13.13
CA THR A 91 9.93 -6.84 12.04
C THR A 91 8.73 -7.67 12.50
N ARG A 92 7.53 -7.11 12.33
CA ARG A 92 6.28 -7.73 12.76
C ARG A 92 5.36 -7.92 11.57
N LYS A 93 4.97 -9.17 11.36
CA LYS A 93 4.07 -9.56 10.26
C LYS A 93 2.74 -10.05 10.80
N TRP A 94 1.65 -9.54 10.23
CA TRP A 94 0.29 -9.98 10.49
C TRP A 94 -0.31 -10.64 9.25
N LEU A 95 -0.88 -11.81 9.42
CA LEU A 95 -1.85 -12.35 8.50
C LEU A 95 -3.23 -11.89 8.96
N MET A 96 -3.80 -10.95 8.23
CA MET A 96 -5.06 -10.31 8.56
C MET A 96 -6.22 -10.99 7.86
N SER A 97 -7.31 -11.24 8.58
CA SER A 97 -8.55 -11.84 8.04
C SER A 97 -9.64 -10.80 7.87
N PHE A 98 -10.41 -10.92 6.80
CA PHE A 98 -11.51 -10.05 6.45
C PHE A 98 -12.87 -10.74 6.64
N ALA A 99 -13.97 -9.97 6.56
CA ALA A 99 -15.32 -10.45 6.84
C ALA A 99 -15.77 -11.66 5.98
N ASP A 100 -15.23 -11.79 4.78
CA ASP A 100 -15.48 -12.92 3.86
C ASP A 100 -14.56 -14.13 4.10
N GLY A 101 -13.75 -14.12 5.16
CA GLY A 101 -12.78 -15.16 5.49
C GLY A 101 -11.51 -15.16 4.62
N LYS A 102 -11.36 -14.20 3.70
CA LYS A 102 -10.12 -14.02 2.94
C LYS A 102 -9.07 -13.33 3.79
N MET A 103 -7.81 -13.49 3.39
CA MET A 103 -6.67 -12.99 4.17
C MET A 103 -5.68 -12.24 3.30
N ALA A 104 -5.00 -11.27 3.90
CA ALA A 104 -3.84 -10.61 3.32
C ALA A 104 -2.79 -10.31 4.39
N GLU A 105 -1.55 -10.15 3.97
CA GLU A 105 -0.45 -9.85 4.88
C GLU A 105 -0.22 -8.34 5.00
N ALA A 106 0.14 -7.89 6.20
CA ALA A 106 0.74 -6.59 6.42
C ALA A 106 2.00 -6.76 7.28
N VAL A 107 3.00 -5.90 7.06
CA VAL A 107 4.29 -6.01 7.73
C VAL A 107 4.72 -4.66 8.25
N HIS A 108 5.11 -4.59 9.53
CA HIS A 108 5.84 -3.45 10.08
C HIS A 108 7.34 -3.74 10.02
N ILE A 109 8.07 -2.84 9.41
CA ILE A 109 9.53 -2.88 9.28
C ILE A 109 10.07 -1.73 10.13
N PRO A 110 10.67 -2.01 11.31
CA PRO A 110 11.25 -0.99 12.17
C PRO A 110 12.56 -0.44 11.60
N GLU A 111 12.79 0.83 11.81
CA GLU A 111 14.08 1.50 11.63
C GLU A 111 14.43 2.23 12.94
N SER A 112 15.65 2.76 13.08
CA SER A 112 16.14 3.33 14.35
C SER A 112 15.25 4.43 14.95
N ASP A 113 14.67 5.29 14.11
CA ASP A 113 13.87 6.47 14.49
C ASP A 113 12.51 6.54 13.80
N ARG A 114 12.18 5.53 13.01
CA ARG A 114 10.97 5.45 12.20
C ARG A 114 10.61 3.99 11.92
N GLY A 115 9.47 3.77 11.29
CA GLY A 115 9.10 2.46 10.78
C GLY A 115 8.10 2.57 9.66
N ALA A 116 8.11 1.59 8.76
CA ALA A 116 7.20 1.52 7.63
C ALA A 116 6.19 0.38 7.82
N VAL A 117 4.92 0.67 7.58
CA VAL A 117 3.90 -0.39 7.44
C VAL A 117 3.72 -0.69 5.96
N CYS A 118 4.06 -1.91 5.57
CA CYS A 118 3.78 -2.48 4.27
C CYS A 118 2.36 -3.01 4.27
N VAL A 119 1.50 -2.49 3.39
CA VAL A 119 0.09 -2.88 3.29
C VAL A 119 -0.23 -3.49 1.93
N SER A 120 -1.19 -4.40 1.93
CA SER A 120 -1.68 -5.11 0.75
C SER A 120 -2.83 -4.35 0.09
N SER A 121 -2.97 -4.51 -1.23
CA SER A 121 -4.05 -3.94 -2.03
C SER A 121 -5.01 -4.97 -2.62
N GLN A 122 -4.62 -6.25 -2.63
CA GLN A 122 -5.42 -7.34 -3.19
C GLN A 122 -5.28 -8.60 -2.33
N VAL A 123 -6.21 -9.53 -2.47
CA VAL A 123 -6.05 -10.92 -2.02
C VAL A 123 -5.51 -11.73 -3.21
N GLY A 124 -4.24 -12.14 -3.11
CA GLY A 124 -3.49 -12.67 -4.25
C GLY A 124 -2.93 -11.55 -5.14
N CYS A 125 -2.49 -11.87 -6.35
CA CYS A 125 -1.96 -10.89 -7.30
C CYS A 125 -2.29 -11.27 -8.75
N THR A 126 -2.62 -10.26 -9.58
CA THR A 126 -2.91 -10.41 -10.99
C THR A 126 -1.67 -10.54 -11.88
N LEU A 127 -0.49 -10.15 -11.39
CA LEU A 127 0.67 -9.92 -12.26
C LEU A 127 1.53 -11.14 -12.52
N ASN A 128 1.45 -12.17 -11.69
CA ASN A 128 2.20 -13.42 -11.82
C ASN A 128 3.74 -13.22 -11.96
N CYS A 129 4.30 -12.23 -11.26
CA CYS A 129 5.75 -12.00 -11.23
C CYS A 129 6.46 -13.25 -10.70
N ARG A 130 7.38 -13.82 -11.49
CA ARG A 130 7.96 -15.14 -11.20
C ARG A 130 8.87 -15.20 -9.99
N PHE A 131 9.49 -14.09 -9.62
CA PHE A 131 10.32 -14.00 -8.41
C PHE A 131 9.50 -13.80 -7.14
N CYS A 132 8.23 -13.44 -7.24
CA CYS A 132 7.38 -13.06 -6.11
C CYS A 132 6.51 -14.23 -5.67
N HIS A 133 6.57 -14.59 -4.37
CA HIS A 133 5.71 -15.65 -3.82
C HIS A 133 4.22 -15.32 -3.95
N THR A 134 3.82 -14.06 -3.73
CA THR A 134 2.43 -13.62 -3.97
C THR A 134 2.04 -13.77 -5.45
N GLY A 135 2.98 -13.65 -6.38
CA GLY A 135 2.75 -13.87 -7.80
C GLY A 135 2.33 -15.29 -8.17
N THR A 136 2.57 -16.27 -7.31
CA THR A 136 2.10 -17.66 -7.47
C THR A 136 0.66 -17.87 -6.98
N GLN A 137 0.12 -16.91 -6.22
CA GLN A 137 -1.22 -16.99 -5.65
C GLN A 137 -2.25 -16.46 -6.66
N VAL A 138 -3.33 -17.22 -6.80
CA VAL A 138 -4.43 -16.79 -7.67
C VAL A 138 -5.06 -15.51 -7.11
N MET A 139 -5.24 -14.53 -7.98
CA MET A 139 -6.00 -13.32 -7.65
C MET A 139 -7.44 -13.69 -7.29
N VAL A 140 -7.87 -13.34 -6.09
CA VAL A 140 -9.24 -13.59 -5.59
C VAL A 140 -10.10 -12.35 -5.78
N ARG A 141 -9.67 -11.19 -5.23
CA ARG A 141 -10.37 -9.92 -5.31
C ARG A 141 -9.49 -8.72 -4.90
N ASN A 142 -9.94 -7.55 -5.28
CA ASN A 142 -9.43 -6.31 -4.71
C ASN A 142 -9.80 -6.19 -3.23
N LEU A 143 -8.93 -5.57 -2.43
CA LEU A 143 -9.29 -5.10 -1.09
C LEU A 143 -10.10 -3.81 -1.19
N THR A 144 -11.08 -3.65 -0.31
CA THR A 144 -11.85 -2.42 -0.17
C THR A 144 -10.99 -1.31 0.49
N ALA A 145 -11.43 -0.06 0.37
CA ALA A 145 -10.76 1.03 1.08
C ALA A 145 -10.74 0.81 2.60
N ALA A 146 -11.80 0.24 3.18
CA ALA A 146 -11.89 -0.14 4.58
C ALA A 146 -10.79 -1.16 4.97
N GLU A 147 -10.63 -2.21 4.16
CA GLU A 147 -9.63 -3.24 4.41
C GLU A 147 -8.19 -2.73 4.26
N ILE A 148 -7.95 -1.80 3.33
CA ILE A 148 -6.63 -1.17 3.16
C ILE A 148 -6.31 -0.25 4.35
N VAL A 149 -7.21 0.66 4.72
CA VAL A 149 -7.05 1.55 5.88
C VAL A 149 -6.96 0.73 7.17
N GLY A 150 -7.81 -0.29 7.28
CA GLY A 150 -7.89 -1.18 8.44
C GLY A 150 -6.57 -1.86 8.77
N GLN A 151 -5.74 -2.21 7.77
CA GLN A 151 -4.40 -2.77 8.00
C GLN A 151 -3.52 -1.79 8.79
N PHE A 152 -3.49 -0.53 8.38
CA PHE A 152 -2.71 0.50 9.08
C PHE A 152 -3.28 0.82 10.46
N MET A 153 -4.61 0.91 10.59
CA MET A 153 -5.26 1.16 11.88
C MET A 153 -5.00 0.02 12.87
N LEU A 154 -5.05 -1.24 12.42
CA LEU A 154 -4.74 -2.40 13.26
C LEU A 154 -3.27 -2.41 13.70
N ALA A 155 -2.34 -2.04 12.82
CA ALA A 155 -0.95 -1.89 13.20
C ALA A 155 -0.80 -0.81 14.31
N ARG A 156 -1.46 0.34 14.20
CA ARG A 156 -1.49 1.36 15.25
C ARG A 156 -2.11 0.88 16.56
N ASP A 157 -3.21 0.13 16.48
CA ASP A 157 -3.83 -0.50 17.65
C ASP A 157 -2.82 -1.40 18.37
N SER A 158 -2.03 -2.17 17.61
CA SER A 158 -1.03 -3.12 18.15
C SER A 158 0.13 -2.45 18.87
N TYR A 159 0.46 -1.19 18.53
CA TYR A 159 1.49 -0.39 19.18
C TYR A 159 0.91 0.64 20.16
N GLY A 160 -0.40 0.73 20.30
CA GLY A 160 -1.07 1.72 21.13
C GLY A 160 -0.77 3.16 20.70
N GLU A 161 -0.63 3.43 19.41
CA GLU A 161 -0.26 4.73 18.85
C GLU A 161 -1.48 5.61 18.53
N TRP A 162 -2.38 5.70 19.49
CA TRP A 162 -3.51 6.62 19.45
C TRP A 162 -3.48 7.57 20.66
N PRO A 163 -3.95 8.79 20.53
CA PRO A 163 -4.46 9.44 19.31
C PRO A 163 -3.35 9.71 18.26
N SER A 164 -3.74 10.12 17.05
CA SER A 164 -2.81 10.40 15.94
C SER A 164 -1.74 11.44 16.24
N SER A 165 -1.94 12.27 17.26
CA SER A 165 -0.95 13.26 17.77
C SER A 165 0.08 12.66 18.73
N LYS A 166 -0.06 11.38 19.14
CA LYS A 166 0.85 10.74 20.11
C LYS A 166 2.25 10.60 19.52
N GLU A 167 3.25 10.98 20.32
CA GLU A 167 4.67 10.84 19.98
C GLU A 167 5.42 10.20 21.17
N PRO A 168 6.53 9.47 20.97
CA PRO A 168 7.07 9.08 19.66
C PRO A 168 6.22 8.01 18.95
N ARG A 169 6.33 7.93 17.63
CA ARG A 169 5.63 6.91 16.79
C ARG A 169 6.63 5.97 16.13
N GLN A 170 6.33 4.68 16.17
CA GLN A 170 7.04 3.66 15.39
C GLN A 170 6.50 3.58 13.96
N LEU A 171 5.19 3.82 13.79
CA LEU A 171 4.51 3.72 12.49
C LEU A 171 4.46 5.10 11.83
N THR A 172 5.53 5.45 11.14
CA THR A 172 5.69 6.78 10.53
C THR A 172 5.45 6.81 9.04
N ASN A 173 5.67 5.67 8.35
CA ASN A 173 5.60 5.55 6.90
C ASN A 173 4.62 4.44 6.48
N ILE A 174 4.07 4.58 5.29
CA ILE A 174 3.25 3.53 4.65
C ILE A 174 3.84 3.21 3.29
N VAL A 175 3.97 1.92 2.99
CA VAL A 175 4.39 1.46 1.68
C VAL A 175 3.34 0.48 1.12
N MET A 176 2.82 0.76 -0.08
CA MET A 176 1.91 -0.11 -0.81
C MET A 176 2.74 -1.14 -1.59
N MET A 177 3.39 -2.04 -0.85
CA MET A 177 4.32 -3.05 -1.38
C MET A 177 3.98 -4.48 -0.89
N GLY A 178 2.80 -4.67 -0.32
CA GLY A 178 2.27 -5.97 0.08
C GLY A 178 1.69 -6.76 -1.09
N MET A 179 0.66 -7.56 -0.81
CA MET A 179 0.02 -8.39 -1.83
C MET A 179 -0.76 -7.54 -2.83
N GLY A 180 -0.58 -7.84 -4.13
CA GLY A 180 -1.33 -7.25 -5.23
C GLY A 180 -0.64 -6.08 -5.93
N GLU A 181 -1.26 -5.64 -7.05
CA GLU A 181 -0.88 -4.45 -7.80
C GLU A 181 -1.83 -3.30 -7.44
N PRO A 182 -1.34 -2.25 -6.73
CA PRO A 182 -2.20 -1.17 -6.26
C PRO A 182 -2.95 -0.44 -7.37
N LEU A 183 -2.32 -0.26 -8.54
CA LEU A 183 -2.94 0.48 -9.65
C LEU A 183 -4.04 -0.32 -10.37
N TYR A 184 -4.17 -1.63 -10.12
CA TYR A 184 -5.34 -2.41 -10.53
C TYR A 184 -6.47 -2.36 -9.51
N ASN A 185 -6.23 -1.80 -8.34
CA ASN A 185 -7.25 -1.49 -7.33
C ASN A 185 -7.36 0.02 -7.09
N TYR A 186 -7.29 0.81 -8.16
CA TYR A 186 -7.05 2.25 -8.14
C TYR A 186 -7.99 3.00 -7.20
N ASP A 187 -9.31 2.87 -7.39
CA ASP A 187 -10.31 3.65 -6.66
C ASP A 187 -10.27 3.41 -5.16
N ASN A 188 -10.15 2.14 -4.73
CA ASN A 188 -10.04 1.80 -3.32
C ASN A 188 -8.72 2.29 -2.72
N VAL A 189 -7.61 2.16 -3.45
CA VAL A 189 -6.29 2.65 -3.00
C VAL A 189 -6.30 4.17 -2.86
N VAL A 190 -6.82 4.90 -3.85
CA VAL A 190 -6.93 6.37 -3.78
C VAL A 190 -7.80 6.80 -2.60
N LYS A 191 -8.97 6.15 -2.42
CA LYS A 191 -9.86 6.43 -1.29
C LYS A 191 -9.16 6.15 0.05
N ALA A 192 -8.52 5.01 0.20
CA ALA A 192 -7.80 4.63 1.43
C ALA A 192 -6.68 5.62 1.77
N LEU A 193 -5.84 5.97 0.78
CA LEU A 193 -4.73 6.89 1.01
C LEU A 193 -5.20 8.33 1.29
N ARG A 194 -6.31 8.79 0.71
CA ARG A 194 -6.93 10.08 1.08
C ARG A 194 -7.41 10.08 2.54
N ILE A 195 -8.00 8.98 3.02
CA ILE A 195 -8.40 8.84 4.42
C ILE A 195 -7.17 8.89 5.34
N VAL A 196 -6.11 8.17 4.99
CA VAL A 196 -4.87 8.11 5.77
C VAL A 196 -4.17 9.48 5.82
N MET A 197 -4.24 10.27 4.74
CA MET A 197 -3.63 11.60 4.66
C MET A 197 -4.46 12.71 5.28
N ASP A 198 -5.72 12.45 5.64
CA ASP A 198 -6.62 13.49 6.16
C ASP A 198 -6.07 14.11 7.45
N GLU A 199 -5.91 15.44 7.45
CA GLU A 199 -5.26 16.20 8.53
C GLU A 199 -6.05 16.18 9.85
N GLU A 200 -7.37 15.97 9.81
CA GLU A 200 -8.21 15.85 10.99
C GLU A 200 -8.40 14.39 11.47
N GLY A 201 -7.72 13.45 10.80
CA GLY A 201 -7.77 12.02 11.08
C GLY A 201 -6.39 11.44 11.40
N ILE A 202 -5.97 10.45 10.61
CA ILE A 202 -4.69 9.72 10.80
C ILE A 202 -3.49 10.63 10.55
N ASN A 203 -3.58 11.52 9.58
CA ASN A 203 -2.61 12.58 9.29
C ASN A 203 -1.20 12.07 8.94
N VAL A 204 -1.09 11.08 8.06
CA VAL A 204 0.20 10.69 7.48
C VAL A 204 0.51 11.56 6.28
N SER A 205 1.64 12.27 6.31
CA SER A 205 2.07 13.12 5.20
C SER A 205 2.25 12.30 3.91
N ARG A 206 1.80 12.84 2.75
CA ARG A 206 2.03 12.23 1.44
C ARG A 206 3.50 11.89 1.14
N ARG A 207 4.45 12.59 1.77
CA ARG A 207 5.89 12.32 1.65
C ARG A 207 6.34 11.06 2.40
N ARG A 208 5.51 10.53 3.27
CA ARG A 208 5.73 9.31 4.06
C ARG A 208 4.93 8.13 3.51
N ILE A 209 4.31 8.29 2.35
CA ILE A 209 3.57 7.24 1.66
C ILE A 209 4.27 6.94 0.35
N THR A 210 4.60 5.67 0.11
CA THR A 210 5.17 5.19 -1.14
C THR A 210 4.19 4.20 -1.78
N LEU A 211 3.77 4.47 -3.01
CA LEU A 211 3.03 3.53 -3.82
C LEU A 211 4.00 2.86 -4.80
N SER A 212 4.04 1.53 -4.74
CA SER A 212 4.81 0.72 -5.68
C SER A 212 3.90 0.18 -6.78
N THR A 213 4.43 0.10 -8.00
CA THR A 213 3.77 -0.54 -9.13
C THR A 213 4.77 -1.30 -9.98
N ALA A 214 4.32 -2.41 -10.54
CA ALA A 214 5.10 -3.14 -11.55
C ALA A 214 5.01 -2.50 -12.95
N GLY A 215 4.18 -1.43 -13.11
CA GLY A 215 4.14 -0.67 -14.33
C GLY A 215 2.79 -0.69 -15.05
N VAL A 216 1.71 -0.38 -14.36
CA VAL A 216 0.42 -0.07 -14.98
C VAL A 216 0.50 1.36 -15.55
N VAL A 217 1.19 1.47 -16.69
CA VAL A 217 1.66 2.74 -17.29
C VAL A 217 0.61 3.84 -17.35
N PRO A 218 -0.63 3.63 -17.82
CA PRO A 218 -1.63 4.70 -17.92
C PRO A 218 -2.01 5.33 -16.56
N MET A 219 -1.85 4.58 -15.48
CA MET A 219 -2.27 5.02 -14.14
C MET A 219 -1.16 5.75 -13.38
N ILE A 220 0.09 5.68 -13.83
CA ILE A 220 1.23 6.28 -13.14
C ILE A 220 1.12 7.82 -13.08
N PRO A 221 0.94 8.57 -14.17
CA PRO A 221 0.75 10.01 -14.08
C PRO A 221 -0.50 10.41 -13.30
N GLN A 222 -1.57 9.62 -13.41
CA GLN A 222 -2.85 9.88 -12.74
C GLN A 222 -2.70 9.81 -11.22
N ILE A 223 -2.06 8.77 -10.67
CA ILE A 223 -1.85 8.65 -9.22
C ILE A 223 -0.99 9.79 -8.67
N GLY A 224 -0.05 10.29 -9.45
CA GLY A 224 0.74 11.46 -9.11
C GLY A 224 -0.10 12.71 -8.98
N THR A 225 -1.05 12.93 -9.89
CA THR A 225 -2.00 14.05 -9.87
C THR A 225 -2.97 13.92 -8.71
N ASP A 226 -3.55 12.73 -8.49
CA ASP A 226 -4.62 12.52 -7.53
C ASP A 226 -4.15 12.53 -6.07
N LEU A 227 -2.96 12.01 -5.79
CA LEU A 227 -2.42 11.86 -4.43
C LEU A 227 -1.08 12.55 -4.23
N GLY A 228 -0.25 12.58 -5.27
CA GLY A 228 1.09 13.10 -5.17
C GLY A 228 1.92 12.40 -4.08
N VAL A 229 1.80 11.11 -3.89
CA VAL A 229 2.62 10.28 -3.00
C VAL A 229 3.97 9.94 -3.62
N GLN A 230 4.89 9.32 -2.89
CA GLN A 230 6.13 8.81 -3.46
C GLN A 230 5.85 7.61 -4.38
N LEU A 231 6.61 7.51 -5.47
CA LEU A 231 6.48 6.42 -6.44
C LEU A 231 7.67 5.47 -6.32
N ALA A 232 7.37 4.17 -6.31
CA ALA A 232 8.35 3.11 -6.51
C ALA A 232 7.96 2.28 -7.73
N ILE A 233 8.95 1.88 -8.51
CA ILE A 233 8.79 1.08 -9.74
C ILE A 233 9.50 -0.24 -9.57
N SER A 234 8.77 -1.33 -9.61
CA SER A 234 9.31 -2.68 -9.70
C SER A 234 9.87 -2.93 -11.11
N LEU A 235 11.12 -2.49 -11.33
CA LEU A 235 11.78 -2.58 -12.64
C LEU A 235 12.37 -3.97 -12.89
N HIS A 236 13.27 -4.41 -12.03
CA HIS A 236 13.86 -5.74 -11.90
C HIS A 236 14.65 -6.27 -13.11
N ALA A 237 14.62 -5.62 -14.26
CA ALA A 237 15.39 -5.95 -15.44
C ALA A 237 15.71 -4.72 -16.27
N VAL A 238 16.74 -4.81 -17.12
CA VAL A 238 17.19 -3.71 -17.98
C VAL A 238 16.88 -3.94 -19.47
N ASN A 239 16.27 -5.07 -19.81
CA ASN A 239 15.84 -5.41 -21.14
C ASN A 239 14.43 -6.04 -21.10
N ASP A 240 13.69 -5.88 -22.19
CA ASP A 240 12.30 -6.33 -22.26
C ASP A 240 12.20 -7.87 -22.27
N ASP A 241 13.14 -8.59 -22.88
CA ASP A 241 13.09 -10.06 -22.95
C ASP A 241 13.10 -10.69 -21.55
N LEU A 242 14.03 -10.27 -20.69
CA LEU A 242 14.08 -10.74 -19.31
C LEU A 242 12.88 -10.21 -18.50
N ARG A 243 12.52 -8.93 -18.70
CA ARG A 243 11.40 -8.36 -17.96
C ARG A 243 10.07 -9.01 -18.31
N ASP A 244 9.86 -9.41 -19.56
CA ASP A 244 8.69 -10.20 -20.01
C ASP A 244 8.57 -11.53 -19.29
N GLU A 245 9.70 -12.12 -18.93
CA GLU A 245 9.75 -13.37 -18.18
C GLU A 245 9.45 -13.17 -16.70
N ILE A 246 10.15 -12.23 -16.03
CA ILE A 246 10.09 -12.11 -14.56
C ILE A 246 8.99 -11.17 -14.08
N VAL A 247 8.55 -10.21 -14.92
CA VAL A 247 7.48 -9.22 -14.66
C VAL A 247 6.53 -9.17 -15.86
N PRO A 248 5.61 -10.12 -16.03
CA PRO A 248 4.85 -10.34 -17.28
C PRO A 248 3.99 -9.16 -17.77
N ILE A 249 3.68 -8.17 -16.92
CA ILE A 249 2.99 -6.94 -17.36
C ILE A 249 3.82 -6.17 -18.40
N ASN A 250 5.13 -6.39 -18.47
CA ASN A 250 6.01 -5.77 -19.45
C ASN A 250 5.59 -6.04 -20.90
N LYS A 251 5.02 -7.21 -21.17
CA LYS A 251 4.46 -7.55 -22.50
C LYS A 251 3.40 -6.55 -22.96
N LYS A 252 2.71 -5.92 -22.03
CA LYS A 252 1.69 -4.90 -22.30
C LYS A 252 2.27 -3.49 -22.26
N TYR A 253 3.23 -3.25 -21.38
CA TYR A 253 3.86 -1.97 -21.14
C TYR A 253 5.39 -2.15 -21.06
N PRO A 254 6.09 -2.05 -22.20
CA PRO A 254 7.54 -2.19 -22.28
C PRO A 254 8.28 -1.17 -21.40
N ILE A 255 9.56 -1.44 -21.12
CA ILE A 255 10.41 -0.57 -20.30
C ILE A 255 10.39 0.88 -20.79
N ALA A 256 10.41 1.10 -22.11
CA ALA A 256 10.38 2.45 -22.67
C ALA A 256 9.14 3.23 -22.25
N ASP A 257 7.94 2.63 -22.40
CA ASP A 257 6.67 3.26 -22.01
C ASP A 257 6.61 3.51 -20.51
N LEU A 258 7.12 2.57 -19.70
CA LEU A 258 7.19 2.69 -18.26
C LEU A 258 8.06 3.89 -17.84
N LEU A 259 9.23 4.03 -18.44
CA LEU A 259 10.15 5.14 -18.14
C LEU A 259 9.60 6.49 -18.61
N ASP A 260 8.86 6.53 -19.72
CA ASP A 260 8.18 7.74 -20.16
C ASP A 260 7.07 8.15 -19.19
N ALA A 261 6.31 7.20 -18.65
CA ALA A 261 5.36 7.49 -17.58
C ALA A 261 6.05 7.99 -16.29
N CYS A 262 7.23 7.47 -15.97
CA CYS A 262 8.03 7.96 -14.85
C CYS A 262 8.50 9.41 -15.06
N ARG A 263 8.90 9.78 -16.28
CA ARG A 263 9.27 11.18 -16.64
C ARG A 263 8.08 12.12 -16.54
N ALA A 264 6.89 11.62 -16.83
CA ALA A 264 5.64 12.37 -16.76
C ALA A 264 5.04 12.43 -15.34
N TYR A 265 5.63 11.72 -14.35
CA TYR A 265 5.10 11.72 -12.98
C TYR A 265 5.23 13.11 -12.35
N PRO A 266 4.13 13.70 -11.82
CA PRO A 266 4.14 15.05 -11.29
C PRO A 266 5.13 15.25 -10.13
N GLU A 267 5.77 16.42 -10.11
CA GLU A 267 6.67 16.85 -9.03
C GLU A 267 7.95 15.98 -8.84
N VAL A 268 8.33 15.15 -9.79
CA VAL A 268 9.63 14.47 -9.74
C VAL A 268 10.76 15.50 -9.79
N ARG A 269 11.63 15.46 -8.79
CA ARG A 269 12.78 16.37 -8.61
C ARG A 269 13.80 15.74 -7.66
N ASN A 270 14.98 16.32 -7.55
CA ASN A 270 16.07 15.79 -6.70
C ASN A 270 15.67 15.55 -5.23
N SER A 271 14.74 16.36 -4.69
CA SER A 271 14.19 16.16 -3.33
C SER A 271 13.02 15.16 -3.28
N ARG A 272 12.57 14.65 -4.42
CA ARG A 272 11.46 13.72 -4.56
C ARG A 272 11.72 12.78 -5.73
N ARG A 273 12.62 11.84 -5.50
CA ARG A 273 13.09 10.88 -6.49
C ARG A 273 12.14 9.69 -6.59
N ILE A 274 12.02 9.12 -7.78
CA ILE A 274 11.39 7.81 -7.98
C ILE A 274 12.34 6.73 -7.45
N THR A 275 11.80 5.74 -6.73
CA THR A 275 12.57 4.56 -6.34
C THR A 275 12.41 3.49 -7.41
N PHE A 276 13.51 2.99 -7.96
CA PHE A 276 13.51 1.81 -8.80
C PHE A 276 13.91 0.60 -7.95
N GLU A 277 12.99 -0.32 -7.78
CA GLU A 277 13.20 -1.59 -7.08
C GLU A 277 13.84 -2.59 -8.05
N TYR A 278 14.93 -3.21 -7.63
CA TYR A 278 15.69 -4.14 -8.45
C TYR A 278 16.09 -5.37 -7.64
N VAL A 279 15.36 -6.48 -7.85
CA VAL A 279 15.67 -7.76 -7.21
C VAL A 279 16.89 -8.38 -7.86
N MET A 280 17.86 -8.81 -7.06
CA MET A 280 19.12 -9.39 -7.52
C MET A 280 18.98 -10.90 -7.69
N LEU A 281 18.93 -11.34 -8.96
CA LEU A 281 18.75 -12.74 -9.37
C LEU A 281 20.04 -13.26 -10.00
N LYS A 282 20.65 -14.24 -9.36
CA LYS A 282 21.97 -14.81 -9.75
C LYS A 282 22.00 -15.25 -11.21
N GLY A 283 22.96 -14.69 -11.96
CA GLY A 283 23.18 -15.01 -13.37
C GLY A 283 22.10 -14.56 -14.32
N MET A 284 21.13 -13.77 -13.86
CA MET A 284 19.99 -13.31 -14.67
C MET A 284 20.05 -11.80 -14.95
N ASN A 285 20.27 -10.99 -13.93
CA ASN A 285 20.18 -9.53 -14.00
C ASN A 285 21.27 -8.83 -13.15
N ASP A 286 22.27 -9.55 -12.71
CA ASP A 286 23.28 -9.11 -11.72
C ASP A 286 24.65 -8.83 -12.32
N SER A 287 24.77 -8.81 -13.66
CA SER A 287 26.05 -8.55 -14.32
C SER A 287 26.47 -7.06 -14.25
N PRO A 288 27.77 -6.76 -14.34
CA PRO A 288 28.26 -5.39 -14.50
C PRO A 288 27.71 -4.67 -15.74
N ALA A 289 27.31 -5.41 -16.78
CA ALA A 289 26.66 -4.86 -17.98
C ALA A 289 25.25 -4.38 -17.66
N ASP A 290 24.48 -5.17 -16.88
CA ASP A 290 23.13 -4.80 -16.43
C ASP A 290 23.17 -3.55 -15.54
N ALA A 291 24.16 -3.44 -14.63
CA ALA A 291 24.34 -2.25 -13.80
C ALA A 291 24.55 -0.99 -14.64
N ARG A 292 25.43 -1.02 -15.64
CA ARG A 292 25.67 0.12 -16.57
C ARG A 292 24.42 0.44 -17.39
N GLU A 293 23.72 -0.56 -17.85
CA GLU A 293 22.50 -0.37 -18.63
C GLU A 293 21.37 0.22 -17.76
N LEU A 294 21.26 -0.21 -16.50
CA LEU A 294 20.30 0.38 -15.56
C LEU A 294 20.52 1.87 -15.38
N VAL A 295 21.76 2.31 -15.17
CA VAL A 295 22.11 3.73 -15.08
C VAL A 295 21.77 4.47 -16.37
N ARG A 296 22.04 3.87 -17.54
CA ARG A 296 21.71 4.45 -18.84
C ARG A 296 20.19 4.63 -19.01
N LEU A 297 19.40 3.64 -18.67
CA LEU A 297 17.93 3.63 -18.84
C LEU A 297 17.25 4.70 -18.01
N ILE A 298 17.64 4.83 -16.73
CA ILE A 298 17.01 5.82 -15.81
C ILE A 298 17.63 7.22 -15.93
N SER A 299 18.62 7.40 -16.81
CA SER A 299 19.26 8.71 -17.02
C SER A 299 18.21 9.80 -17.30
N GLY A 300 18.37 10.97 -16.66
CA GLY A 300 17.44 12.09 -16.75
C GLY A 300 16.19 11.98 -15.89
N ILE A 301 16.00 10.88 -15.16
CA ILE A 301 14.93 10.74 -14.15
C ILE A 301 15.57 10.94 -12.77
N PRO A 302 15.11 11.91 -11.95
CA PRO A 302 15.50 11.99 -10.55
C PRO A 302 15.13 10.70 -9.81
N ALA A 303 16.10 9.82 -9.61
CA ALA A 303 15.89 8.46 -9.17
C ALA A 303 16.77 8.08 -7.98
N LYS A 304 16.40 7.02 -7.30
CA LYS A 304 17.23 6.17 -6.46
C LYS A 304 16.94 4.72 -6.81
N ILE A 305 17.94 3.87 -6.67
CA ILE A 305 17.82 2.44 -6.89
C ILE A 305 17.83 1.75 -5.52
N ASN A 306 16.93 0.79 -5.34
CA ASN A 306 16.91 -0.11 -4.19
C ASN A 306 17.24 -1.51 -4.69
N LEU A 307 18.44 -1.99 -4.38
CA LEU A 307 18.85 -3.36 -4.67
C LEU A 307 18.27 -4.27 -3.60
N ILE A 308 17.54 -5.30 -4.01
CA ILE A 308 16.85 -6.22 -3.12
C ILE A 308 17.51 -7.61 -3.29
N PRO A 309 18.29 -8.10 -2.31
CA PRO A 309 18.73 -9.49 -2.31
C PRO A 309 17.51 -10.41 -2.43
N PHE A 310 17.57 -11.35 -3.38
CA PHE A 310 16.41 -12.23 -3.60
C PHE A 310 16.19 -13.15 -2.40
N ASN A 311 15.01 -13.06 -1.81
CA ASN A 311 14.64 -13.94 -0.71
C ASN A 311 13.89 -15.16 -1.27
N SER A 312 14.59 -16.31 -1.33
CA SER A 312 14.02 -17.52 -1.92
C SER A 312 12.88 -18.08 -1.06
N TRP A 313 11.90 -18.66 -1.74
CA TRP A 313 10.74 -19.34 -1.15
C TRP A 313 10.63 -20.77 -1.69
N PRO A 314 9.93 -21.72 -1.01
CA PRO A 314 9.85 -23.09 -1.46
C PRO A 314 9.28 -23.21 -2.89
N GLY A 315 10.07 -23.71 -3.84
CA GLY A 315 9.71 -23.80 -5.25
C GLY A 315 10.07 -22.58 -6.10
N ALA A 316 10.78 -21.59 -5.54
CA ALA A 316 11.29 -20.45 -6.31
C ALA A 316 12.24 -20.94 -7.42
N PRO A 317 12.09 -20.45 -8.68
CA PRO A 317 12.92 -20.87 -9.79
C PRO A 317 14.27 -20.13 -9.89
N TYR A 318 14.56 -19.24 -8.96
CA TYR A 318 15.73 -18.35 -8.97
C TYR A 318 16.56 -18.51 -7.68
N GLU A 319 17.84 -18.09 -7.77
CA GLU A 319 18.76 -17.99 -6.64
C GLU A 319 19.12 -16.51 -6.39
N CYS A 320 19.48 -16.19 -5.14
CA CYS A 320 20.02 -14.89 -4.81
C CYS A 320 21.42 -14.71 -5.40
N SER A 321 21.72 -13.52 -5.92
CA SER A 321 23.10 -13.13 -6.25
C SER A 321 24.00 -13.20 -5.01
N THR A 322 25.29 -13.39 -5.19
CA THR A 322 26.25 -13.35 -4.07
C THR A 322 26.38 -11.93 -3.52
N ASP A 323 26.86 -11.82 -2.27
CA ASP A 323 27.10 -10.49 -1.68
C ASP A 323 28.15 -9.71 -2.50
N GLU A 324 29.18 -10.40 -3.04
CA GLU A 324 30.19 -9.80 -3.90
C GLU A 324 29.58 -9.25 -5.21
N ASP A 325 28.67 -10.00 -5.83
CA ASP A 325 27.98 -9.53 -7.06
C ASP A 325 27.09 -8.32 -6.76
N ILE A 326 26.38 -8.34 -5.62
CA ILE A 326 25.53 -7.22 -5.20
C ILE A 326 26.37 -5.96 -4.91
N GLU A 327 27.49 -6.12 -4.20
CA GLU A 327 28.43 -5.01 -3.91
C GLU A 327 29.02 -4.44 -5.19
N ALA A 328 29.51 -5.29 -6.09
CA ALA A 328 30.05 -4.85 -7.38
C ALA A 328 29.01 -4.15 -8.26
N PHE A 329 27.77 -4.61 -8.24
CA PHE A 329 26.65 -3.95 -8.92
C PHE A 329 26.38 -2.58 -8.30
N ALA A 330 26.35 -2.51 -6.96
CA ALA A 330 26.13 -1.27 -6.22
C ALA A 330 27.22 -0.22 -6.48
N GLU A 331 28.48 -0.63 -6.60
CA GLU A 331 29.60 0.26 -6.94
C GLU A 331 29.43 0.93 -8.33
N ILE A 332 28.85 0.21 -9.29
CA ILE A 332 28.65 0.75 -10.66
C ILE A 332 27.51 1.75 -10.72
N ILE A 333 26.45 1.55 -9.92
CA ILE A 333 25.26 2.40 -9.96
C ILE A 333 25.35 3.65 -9.07
N ASN A 334 26.33 3.74 -8.15
CA ASN A 334 26.62 4.88 -7.28
C ASN A 334 27.51 5.93 -7.99
#